data_78d74d95eb6728fcf248a58865575f28
#
_entry.id   78d74d95eb6728fcf248a58865575f28
#
_cell.length_a   1.000
_cell.length_b   1.000
_cell.length_c   1.000
_cell.angle_alpha   90.00
_cell.angle_beta   90.00
_cell.angle_gamma   90.00
#
_symmetry.space_group_name_H-M   'P 1'
#
loop_
_entity.id
_entity.type
_entity.pdbx_description
1 polymer ?
#
loop_
_entity_poly.entity_id
_entity_poly.type
_entity_poly.pdbx_seq_one_letter_code
_entity_poly.pdbx_strand_id
1 'polypeptide(L)'
;MNNQIIVKELVSEDAEAVRLLLIESYQQYEHYFTPQAWEEYSNRIVSSIDNPNVDIIFVAELEQRVVGTLQLFRSGVEAYEIPELQIQAPIIRLVAVHPEARGRGVGNVLLNNAIQKVKALGESSIYLHTTDFMVHAVQLYKKLGFQRDKTNDFSRGNMVSKCYRLDL
;
A
#
# COMPACT_ATOMS: atom_id res chain seq x y z
N MET A 1 -6.19 -6.55 -28.03
CA MET A 1 -6.42 -6.36 -26.59
C MET A 1 -5.29 -5.53 -26.02
N ASN A 2 -5.62 -4.46 -25.37
CA ASN A 2 -4.59 -3.57 -24.80
C ASN A 2 -4.23 -4.10 -23.40
N ASN A 3 -3.15 -4.88 -23.30
CA ASN A 3 -2.64 -5.41 -22.02
C ASN A 3 -1.84 -4.36 -21.21
N GLN A 4 -2.01 -3.08 -21.54
CA GLN A 4 -1.30 -2.02 -20.87
C GLN A 4 -1.96 -1.68 -19.53
N ILE A 5 -1.14 -1.68 -18.45
CA ILE A 5 -1.56 -1.21 -17.14
C ILE A 5 -1.49 0.31 -17.14
N ILE A 6 -2.60 0.97 -16.83
CA ILE A 6 -2.69 2.43 -16.72
C ILE A 6 -2.79 2.79 -15.25
N VAL A 7 -1.94 3.71 -14.79
CA VAL A 7 -2.01 4.23 -13.40
C VAL A 7 -2.52 5.66 -13.43
N LYS A 8 -3.51 5.94 -12.60
CA LYS A 8 -4.12 7.26 -12.42
C LYS A 8 -4.38 7.55 -10.94
N GLU A 9 -4.69 8.77 -10.60
CA GLU A 9 -5.19 9.12 -9.28
C GLU A 9 -6.66 8.71 -9.14
N LEU A 10 -7.08 8.35 -7.91
CA LEU A 10 -8.45 7.97 -7.62
C LEU A 10 -9.42 9.09 -7.97
N VAL A 11 -10.46 8.75 -8.69
CA VAL A 11 -11.64 9.59 -8.91
C VAL A 11 -12.86 9.00 -8.20
N SER A 12 -13.87 9.82 -7.93
CA SER A 12 -15.05 9.41 -7.14
C SER A 12 -15.78 8.20 -7.74
N GLU A 13 -15.80 8.09 -9.06
CA GLU A 13 -16.43 7.00 -9.79
C GLU A 13 -15.78 5.63 -9.53
N ASP A 14 -14.49 5.61 -9.19
CA ASP A 14 -13.75 4.38 -8.92
C ASP A 14 -13.79 3.97 -7.44
N ALA A 15 -14.32 4.80 -6.56
CA ALA A 15 -14.24 4.60 -5.11
C ALA A 15 -14.79 3.24 -4.66
N GLU A 16 -15.96 2.84 -5.14
CA GLU A 16 -16.56 1.55 -4.77
C GLU A 16 -15.76 0.37 -5.31
N ALA A 17 -15.23 0.48 -6.54
CA ALA A 17 -14.37 -0.56 -7.11
C ALA A 17 -13.08 -0.72 -6.30
N VAL A 18 -12.51 0.37 -5.78
CA VAL A 18 -11.31 0.33 -4.94
C VAL A 18 -11.62 -0.27 -3.56
N ARG A 19 -12.77 0.05 -2.94
CA ARG A 19 -13.19 -0.59 -1.68
C ARG A 19 -13.32 -2.10 -1.82
N LEU A 20 -13.97 -2.55 -2.87
CA LEU A 20 -14.13 -3.98 -3.15
C LEU A 20 -12.79 -4.65 -3.41
N LEU A 21 -11.94 -4.02 -4.22
CA LEU A 21 -10.58 -4.47 -4.49
C LEU A 21 -9.77 -4.67 -3.21
N LEU A 22 -9.85 -3.72 -2.28
CA LEU A 22 -9.14 -3.80 -0.99
C LEU A 22 -9.57 -5.03 -0.18
N ILE A 23 -10.88 -5.27 -0.06
CA ILE A 23 -11.40 -6.45 0.63
C ILE A 23 -10.91 -7.73 -0.05
N GLU A 24 -11.13 -7.87 -1.34
CA GLU A 24 -10.79 -9.08 -2.10
C GLU A 24 -9.29 -9.36 -2.10
N SER A 25 -8.47 -8.31 -2.13
CA SER A 25 -7.01 -8.43 -2.11
C SER A 25 -6.47 -8.88 -0.75
N TYR A 26 -7.01 -8.33 0.35
CA TYR A 26 -6.54 -8.63 1.72
C TYR A 26 -7.20 -9.85 2.35
N GLN A 27 -8.30 -10.36 1.80
CA GLN A 27 -9.01 -11.54 2.31
C GLN A 27 -8.12 -12.78 2.41
N GLN A 28 -7.07 -12.89 1.60
CA GLN A 28 -6.08 -13.95 1.68
C GLN A 28 -5.39 -14.05 3.05
N TYR A 29 -5.41 -12.98 3.85
CA TYR A 29 -4.77 -12.91 5.17
C TYR A 29 -5.74 -13.14 6.34
N GLU A 30 -7.03 -13.33 6.08
CA GLU A 30 -8.06 -13.50 7.09
C GLU A 30 -7.70 -14.57 8.13
N HIS A 31 -7.10 -15.66 7.68
CA HIS A 31 -6.74 -16.80 8.55
C HIS A 31 -5.62 -16.47 9.58
N TYR A 32 -4.93 -15.35 9.45
CA TYR A 32 -3.97 -14.87 10.46
C TYR A 32 -4.64 -14.09 11.60
N PHE A 33 -5.95 -13.84 11.51
CA PHE A 33 -6.70 -13.03 12.46
C PHE A 33 -7.78 -13.86 13.17
N THR A 34 -8.16 -13.44 14.38
CA THR A 34 -9.43 -13.88 14.95
C THR A 34 -10.60 -13.23 14.16
N PRO A 35 -11.82 -13.81 14.19
CA PRO A 35 -12.95 -13.20 13.48
C PRO A 35 -13.21 -11.73 13.83
N GLN A 36 -13.12 -11.38 15.12
CA GLN A 36 -13.29 -10.00 15.57
C GLN A 36 -12.16 -9.08 15.06
N ALA A 37 -10.91 -9.52 15.16
CA ALA A 37 -9.77 -8.75 14.68
C ALA A 37 -9.81 -8.56 13.17
N TRP A 38 -10.27 -9.54 12.42
CA TRP A 38 -10.48 -9.44 10.98
C TRP A 38 -11.55 -8.42 10.61
N GLU A 39 -12.68 -8.44 11.32
CA GLU A 39 -13.76 -7.46 11.11
C GLU A 39 -13.25 -6.03 11.32
N GLU A 40 -12.54 -5.76 12.41
CA GLU A 40 -11.94 -4.46 12.69
C GLU A 40 -10.91 -4.05 11.64
N TYR A 41 -10.05 -4.98 11.23
CA TYR A 41 -9.01 -4.75 10.23
C TYR A 41 -9.59 -4.47 8.84
N SER A 42 -10.55 -5.29 8.39
CA SER A 42 -11.20 -5.11 7.09
C SER A 42 -12.00 -3.82 7.02
N ASN A 43 -12.69 -3.42 8.09
CA ASN A 43 -13.39 -2.14 8.16
C ASN A 43 -12.43 -0.95 8.04
N ARG A 44 -11.26 -1.01 8.68
CA ARG A 44 -10.22 0.02 8.54
C ARG A 44 -9.68 0.12 7.11
N ILE A 45 -9.48 -1.03 6.46
CA ILE A 45 -9.01 -1.07 5.06
C ILE A 45 -10.03 -0.40 4.14
N VAL A 46 -11.30 -0.74 4.28
CA VAL A 46 -12.39 -0.18 3.42
C VAL A 46 -12.54 1.31 3.63
N SER A 47 -12.51 1.78 4.88
CA SER A 47 -12.65 3.20 5.20
C SER A 47 -11.40 4.03 4.90
N SER A 48 -10.28 3.39 4.60
CA SER A 48 -8.99 4.07 4.39
C SER A 48 -9.00 5.05 3.22
N ILE A 49 -9.82 4.83 2.20
CA ILE A 49 -9.91 5.73 1.05
C ILE A 49 -10.56 7.08 1.40
N ASP A 50 -11.28 7.15 2.51
CA ASP A 50 -11.90 8.37 3.02
C ASP A 50 -11.03 9.10 4.04
N ASN A 51 -9.83 8.59 4.32
CA ASN A 51 -8.89 9.20 5.26
C ASN A 51 -8.37 10.53 4.71
N PRO A 52 -8.64 11.67 5.42
CA PRO A 52 -8.20 13.00 4.96
C PRO A 52 -6.68 13.17 4.95
N ASN A 53 -5.93 12.32 5.65
CA ASN A 53 -4.48 12.38 5.71
C ASN A 53 -3.78 11.72 4.50
N VAL A 54 -4.52 11.00 3.66
CA VAL A 54 -3.94 10.45 2.42
C VAL A 54 -3.62 11.59 1.47
N ASP A 55 -2.38 11.63 0.99
CA ASP A 55 -1.96 12.63 -0.01
C ASP A 55 -2.45 12.23 -1.41
N ILE A 56 -2.14 11.01 -1.83
CA ILE A 56 -2.55 10.48 -3.14
C ILE A 56 -2.99 9.03 -3.01
N ILE A 57 -4.09 8.67 -3.66
CA ILE A 57 -4.45 7.27 -3.91
C ILE A 57 -4.24 7.01 -5.40
N PHE A 58 -3.32 6.10 -5.72
CA PHE A 58 -3.14 5.61 -7.08
C PHE A 58 -4.02 4.41 -7.37
N VAL A 59 -4.57 4.36 -8.56
CA VAL A 59 -5.41 3.27 -9.06
C VAL A 59 -4.79 2.73 -10.35
N ALA A 60 -4.64 1.42 -10.42
CA ALA A 60 -4.20 0.73 -11.63
C ALA A 60 -5.39 0.10 -12.35
N GLU A 61 -5.49 0.37 -13.63
CA GLU A 61 -6.49 -0.21 -14.52
C GLU A 61 -5.83 -1.15 -15.53
N LEU A 62 -6.52 -2.22 -15.82
CA LEU A 62 -6.19 -3.16 -16.87
C LEU A 62 -7.49 -3.54 -17.59
N GLU A 63 -7.52 -3.35 -18.92
CA GLU A 63 -8.72 -3.60 -19.71
C GLU A 63 -9.97 -2.87 -19.17
N GLN A 64 -9.78 -1.61 -18.76
CA GLN A 64 -10.82 -0.73 -18.19
C GLN A 64 -11.42 -1.21 -16.85
N ARG A 65 -10.74 -2.13 -16.16
CA ARG A 65 -11.12 -2.61 -14.82
C ARG A 65 -10.08 -2.15 -13.80
N VAL A 66 -10.54 -1.70 -12.65
CA VAL A 66 -9.67 -1.43 -11.50
C VAL A 66 -9.11 -2.75 -10.98
N VAL A 67 -7.78 -2.90 -11.03
CA VAL A 67 -7.08 -4.13 -10.64
C VAL A 67 -6.01 -3.92 -9.57
N GLY A 68 -5.73 -2.69 -9.20
CA GLY A 68 -4.75 -2.40 -8.16
C GLY A 68 -4.92 -1.00 -7.57
N THR A 69 -4.40 -0.81 -6.37
CA THR A 69 -4.38 0.48 -5.68
C THR A 69 -3.19 0.58 -4.73
N LEU A 70 -2.84 1.82 -4.40
CA LEU A 70 -1.75 2.15 -3.48
C LEU A 70 -2.05 3.51 -2.87
N GLN A 71 -1.79 3.68 -1.58
CA GLN A 71 -1.94 4.96 -0.88
C GLN A 71 -0.57 5.56 -0.58
N LEU A 72 -0.41 6.84 -0.85
CA LEU A 72 0.80 7.61 -0.54
C LEU A 72 0.48 8.67 0.50
N PHE A 73 1.30 8.72 1.55
CA PHE A 73 1.25 9.70 2.64
C PHE A 73 2.54 10.51 2.64
N ARG A 74 2.48 11.74 3.16
CA ARG A 74 3.66 12.63 3.21
C ARG A 74 4.64 12.28 4.32
N SER A 75 4.16 11.69 5.42
CA SER A 75 4.97 11.35 6.59
C SER A 75 4.39 10.18 7.38
N GLY A 76 5.19 9.65 8.31
CA GLY A 76 4.77 8.57 9.21
C GLY A 76 3.66 8.98 10.17
N VAL A 77 3.67 10.22 10.64
CA VAL A 77 2.62 10.74 11.55
C VAL A 77 1.26 10.75 10.84
N GLU A 78 1.20 11.24 9.61
CA GLU A 78 -0.02 11.26 8.81
C GLU A 78 -0.50 9.85 8.45
N ALA A 79 0.44 8.95 8.16
CA ALA A 79 0.13 7.58 7.76
C ALA A 79 -0.43 6.72 8.89
N TYR A 80 0.10 6.85 10.10
CA TYR A 80 -0.16 5.91 11.19
C TYR A 80 -0.69 6.56 12.47
N GLU A 81 -0.62 7.88 12.59
CA GLU A 81 -0.97 8.62 13.81
C GLU A 81 -0.19 8.13 15.05
N ILE A 82 1.06 7.70 14.84
CA ILE A 82 1.98 7.26 15.89
C ILE A 82 3.07 8.32 16.06
N PRO A 83 3.01 9.17 17.13
CA PRO A 83 3.97 10.27 17.32
C PRO A 83 5.43 9.82 17.46
N GLU A 84 5.65 8.62 17.99
CA GLU A 84 6.99 8.04 18.19
C GLU A 84 7.65 7.64 16.87
N LEU A 85 6.86 7.45 15.81
CA LEU A 85 7.33 7.07 14.49
C LEU A 85 7.78 8.32 13.73
N GLN A 86 9.04 8.70 13.90
CA GLN A 86 9.60 9.96 13.36
C GLN A 86 10.06 9.84 11.90
N ILE A 87 9.20 9.31 11.03
CA ILE A 87 9.45 9.27 9.59
C ILE A 87 8.91 10.56 8.97
N GLN A 88 9.81 11.42 8.50
CA GLN A 88 9.46 12.69 7.84
C GLN A 88 9.27 12.55 6.33
N ALA A 89 9.69 11.42 5.76
CA ALA A 89 9.60 11.13 4.34
C ALA A 89 8.25 10.48 3.97
N PRO A 90 7.89 10.46 2.67
CA PRO A 90 6.69 9.80 2.20
C PRO A 90 6.63 8.31 2.52
N ILE A 91 5.42 7.84 2.79
CA ILE A 91 5.13 6.45 3.12
C ILE A 91 4.06 5.90 2.19
N ILE A 92 4.31 4.69 1.67
CA ILE A 92 3.34 3.89 0.92
C ILE A 92 2.58 2.99 1.90
N ARG A 93 1.26 2.94 1.74
CA ARG A 93 0.38 2.01 2.46
C ARG A 93 -0.61 1.34 1.53
N LEU A 94 -1.14 0.21 1.98
CA LEU A 94 -2.26 -0.51 1.37
C LEU A 94 -2.06 -0.76 -0.13
N VAL A 95 -0.91 -1.31 -0.48
CA VAL A 95 -0.68 -1.83 -1.82
C VAL A 95 -1.53 -3.07 -2.02
N ALA A 96 -2.46 -3.01 -2.95
CA ALA A 96 -3.38 -4.10 -3.23
C ALA A 96 -3.45 -4.39 -4.72
N VAL A 97 -3.46 -5.67 -5.07
CA VAL A 97 -3.65 -6.16 -6.44
C VAL A 97 -4.74 -7.22 -6.41
N HIS A 98 -5.73 -7.06 -7.30
CA HIS A 98 -6.82 -8.02 -7.43
C HIS A 98 -6.27 -9.44 -7.65
N PRO A 99 -6.81 -10.47 -6.98
CA PRO A 99 -6.30 -11.83 -7.09
C PRO A 99 -6.12 -12.32 -8.53
N GLU A 100 -7.07 -12.03 -9.40
CA GLU A 100 -7.02 -12.43 -10.82
C GLU A 100 -5.98 -11.68 -11.66
N ALA A 101 -5.49 -10.55 -11.17
CA ALA A 101 -4.48 -9.71 -11.85
C ALA A 101 -3.05 -9.93 -11.32
N ARG A 102 -2.88 -10.80 -10.32
CA ARG A 102 -1.55 -11.11 -9.77
C ARG A 102 -0.67 -11.79 -10.81
N GLY A 103 0.64 -11.56 -10.69
CA GLY A 103 1.62 -12.07 -11.65
C GLY A 103 1.68 -11.30 -12.97
N ARG A 104 0.85 -10.28 -13.16
CA ARG A 104 0.82 -9.45 -14.38
C ARG A 104 1.60 -8.13 -14.26
N GLY A 105 2.33 -7.93 -13.16
CA GLY A 105 3.18 -6.75 -12.95
C GLY A 105 2.45 -5.53 -12.38
N VAL A 106 1.20 -5.63 -11.96
CA VAL A 106 0.40 -4.51 -11.45
C VAL A 106 1.05 -3.83 -10.24
N GLY A 107 1.48 -4.61 -9.24
CA GLY A 107 2.17 -4.08 -8.06
C GLY A 107 3.47 -3.35 -8.40
N ASN A 108 4.24 -3.90 -9.33
CA ASN A 108 5.48 -3.27 -9.80
C ASN A 108 5.22 -1.91 -10.46
N VAL A 109 4.22 -1.83 -11.33
CA VAL A 109 3.85 -0.58 -12.02
C VAL A 109 3.35 0.47 -11.03
N LEU A 110 2.48 0.09 -10.06
CA LEU A 110 1.99 0.98 -9.00
C LEU A 110 3.14 1.55 -8.15
N LEU A 111 4.03 0.67 -7.67
CA LEU A 111 5.17 1.08 -6.83
C LEU A 111 6.13 1.98 -7.58
N ASN A 112 6.47 1.65 -8.82
CA ASN A 112 7.32 2.51 -9.64
C ASN A 112 6.68 3.87 -9.89
N ASN A 113 5.37 3.94 -10.10
CA ASN A 113 4.66 5.19 -10.26
C ASN A 113 4.76 6.06 -8.99
N ALA A 114 4.53 5.48 -7.81
CA ALA A 114 4.70 6.19 -6.53
C ALA A 114 6.15 6.66 -6.32
N ILE A 115 7.13 5.82 -6.61
CA ILE A 115 8.56 6.15 -6.50
C ILE A 115 8.90 7.35 -7.42
N GLN A 116 8.46 7.34 -8.66
CA GLN A 116 8.70 8.45 -9.59
C GLN A 116 8.03 9.74 -9.13
N LYS A 117 6.82 9.65 -8.58
CA LYS A 117 6.11 10.81 -8.00
C LYS A 117 6.90 11.42 -6.83
N VAL A 118 7.39 10.59 -5.93
CA VAL A 118 8.16 11.02 -4.75
C VAL A 118 9.50 11.64 -5.16
N LYS A 119 10.19 11.06 -6.16
CA LYS A 119 11.38 11.66 -6.76
C LYS A 119 11.10 13.04 -7.35
N ALA A 120 10.01 13.18 -8.08
CA ALA A 120 9.63 14.46 -8.71
C ALA A 120 9.32 15.54 -7.67
N LEU A 121 8.91 15.15 -6.45
CA LEU A 121 8.71 16.07 -5.32
C LEU A 121 10.03 16.49 -4.64
N GLY A 122 11.16 15.94 -5.05
CA GLY A 122 12.48 16.26 -4.49
C GLY A 122 12.81 15.52 -3.19
N GLU A 123 12.04 14.50 -2.84
CA GLU A 123 12.29 13.67 -1.66
C GLU A 123 13.47 12.72 -1.88
N SER A 124 14.21 12.43 -0.80
CA SER A 124 15.42 11.58 -0.84
C SER A 124 15.18 10.13 -0.45
N SER A 125 14.01 9.81 0.06
CA SER A 125 13.65 8.46 0.49
C SER A 125 12.15 8.25 0.51
N ILE A 126 11.75 6.98 0.44
CA ILE A 126 10.37 6.54 0.58
C ILE A 126 10.32 5.30 1.47
N TYR A 127 9.30 5.19 2.30
CA TYR A 127 9.15 4.12 3.29
C TYR A 127 7.88 3.33 3.04
N LEU A 128 7.85 2.12 3.57
CA LEU A 128 6.63 1.33 3.73
C LEU A 128 6.77 0.39 4.93
N HIS A 129 5.65 -0.10 5.41
CA HIS A 129 5.59 -1.13 6.44
C HIS A 129 4.85 -2.35 5.91
N THR A 130 5.29 -3.52 6.32
CA THR A 130 4.66 -4.80 5.98
C THR A 130 4.84 -5.80 7.12
N THR A 131 4.20 -6.93 7.02
CA THR A 131 4.29 -8.03 7.99
C THR A 131 4.92 -9.25 7.36
N ASP A 132 5.47 -10.15 8.18
CA ASP A 132 6.19 -11.33 7.69
C ASP A 132 5.31 -12.29 6.88
N PHE A 133 4.01 -12.34 7.13
CA PHE A 133 3.11 -13.21 6.38
C PHE A 133 2.79 -12.71 4.97
N MET A 134 3.10 -11.45 4.66
CA MET A 134 2.94 -10.87 3.32
C MET A 134 4.17 -11.16 2.45
N VAL A 135 4.47 -12.44 2.24
CA VAL A 135 5.73 -12.92 1.64
C VAL A 135 5.96 -12.37 0.23
N HIS A 136 4.92 -12.38 -0.62
CA HIS A 136 5.05 -11.88 -2.00
C HIS A 136 5.30 -10.37 -2.06
N ALA A 137 4.65 -9.61 -1.17
CA ALA A 137 4.87 -8.18 -1.05
C ALA A 137 6.31 -7.87 -0.64
N VAL A 138 6.83 -8.57 0.38
CA VAL A 138 8.21 -8.43 0.84
C VAL A 138 9.21 -8.72 -0.28
N GLN A 139 8.99 -9.77 -1.05
CA GLN A 139 9.85 -10.12 -2.20
C GLN A 139 9.85 -9.00 -3.25
N LEU A 140 8.69 -8.44 -3.57
CA LEU A 140 8.55 -7.35 -4.52
C LEU A 140 9.28 -6.09 -4.02
N TYR A 141 9.13 -5.72 -2.77
CA TYR A 141 9.82 -4.57 -2.18
C TYR A 141 11.35 -4.72 -2.22
N LYS A 142 11.86 -5.88 -1.85
CA LYS A 142 13.29 -6.18 -1.94
C LYS A 142 13.81 -6.10 -3.37
N LYS A 143 13.05 -6.62 -4.33
CA LYS A 143 13.40 -6.57 -5.76
C LYS A 143 13.47 -5.12 -6.27
N LEU A 144 12.66 -4.22 -5.74
CA LEU A 144 12.69 -2.80 -6.08
C LEU A 144 13.79 -2.02 -5.37
N GLY A 145 14.55 -2.65 -4.47
CA GLY A 145 15.67 -2.05 -3.77
C GLY A 145 15.36 -1.58 -2.35
N PHE A 146 14.15 -1.81 -1.84
CA PHE A 146 13.82 -1.49 -0.46
C PHE A 146 14.65 -2.34 0.50
N GLN A 147 15.20 -1.70 1.54
CA GLN A 147 16.01 -2.33 2.58
C GLN A 147 15.34 -2.21 3.95
N ARG A 148 15.58 -3.19 4.81
CA ARG A 148 15.06 -3.19 6.18
C ARG A 148 15.57 -1.99 6.99
N ASP A 149 14.65 -1.30 7.62
CA ASP A 149 14.91 -0.25 8.60
C ASP A 149 14.26 -0.62 9.93
N LYS A 150 14.98 -1.38 10.76
CA LYS A 150 14.47 -1.90 12.02
C LYS A 150 14.14 -0.82 13.05
N THR A 151 14.76 0.36 12.93
CA THR A 151 14.56 1.47 13.87
C THR A 151 13.16 2.06 13.78
N ASN A 152 12.49 1.86 12.65
CA ASN A 152 11.14 2.37 12.40
C ASN A 152 10.07 1.28 12.39
N ASP A 153 10.35 0.10 12.93
CA ASP A 153 9.34 -0.93 13.18
C ASP A 153 8.37 -0.45 14.28
N PHE A 154 7.13 -0.89 14.21
CA PHE A 154 6.17 -0.68 15.29
C PHE A 154 5.25 -1.90 15.46
N SER A 155 4.61 -2.00 16.62
CA SER A 155 3.68 -3.08 16.93
C SER A 155 2.29 -2.56 17.25
N ARG A 156 1.28 -3.29 16.79
CA ARG A 156 -0.12 -3.12 17.20
C ARG A 156 -0.62 -4.46 17.70
N GLY A 157 -0.83 -4.57 19.03
CA GLY A 157 -1.12 -5.86 19.64
C GLY A 157 0.04 -6.84 19.44
N ASN A 158 -0.26 -8.04 18.92
CA ASN A 158 0.73 -9.07 18.64
C ASN A 158 1.35 -8.98 17.23
N MET A 159 0.93 -8.01 16.43
CA MET A 159 1.40 -7.85 15.06
C MET A 159 2.54 -6.83 14.98
N VAL A 160 3.67 -7.25 14.41
CA VAL A 160 4.82 -6.38 14.16
C VAL A 160 4.76 -5.89 12.71
N SER A 161 4.72 -4.57 12.56
CA SER A 161 4.88 -3.91 11.26
C SER A 161 6.35 -3.59 11.05
N LYS A 162 6.94 -4.26 10.07
CA LYS A 162 8.35 -4.12 9.72
C LYS A 162 8.56 -3.04 8.67
N CYS A 163 9.46 -2.12 8.96
CA CYS A 163 9.77 -1.01 8.09
C CYS A 163 10.78 -1.38 7.01
N TYR A 164 10.54 -0.89 5.82
CA TYR A 164 11.45 -0.92 4.67
C TYR A 164 11.60 0.49 4.12
N ARG A 165 12.80 0.80 3.67
CA ARG A 165 13.19 2.10 3.13
C ARG A 165 13.86 1.95 1.77
N LEU A 166 13.54 2.86 0.86
CA LEU A 166 14.23 3.03 -0.41
C LEU A 166 14.84 4.42 -0.46
N ASP A 167 16.15 4.50 -0.65
CA ASP A 167 16.84 5.76 -0.94
C ASP A 167 16.70 6.07 -2.44
N LEU A 168 16.39 7.33 -2.74
CA LEU A 168 16.04 7.79 -4.08
C LEU A 168 17.18 8.54 -4.77
#